data_aba7fec1db8cccb04f0f61001e921096
#
_entry.id   aba7fec1db8cccb04f0f61001e921096
#
_cell.length_a   1.000
_cell.length_b   1.000
_cell.length_c   1.000
_cell.angle_alpha   90.00
_cell.angle_beta   90.00
_cell.angle_gamma   90.00
#
_symmetry.space_group_name_H-M   'P 1'
#
loop_
_entity.id
_entity.type
_entity.pdbx_description
1 polymer ?
#
loop_
_entity_poly.entity_id
_entity_poly.type
_entity_poly.pdbx_seq_one_letter_code
_entity_poly.pdbx_strand_id
1 'polypeptide(L)'
;MLGQTSQKAVSKLPDTVPAQTLMLSDTEDLALVLPKEVRRAISAAESYKLFFVFENFIRDFVLETLSELDPVNWWDRVPPDVQTEVKGLEETEVQKQWMALDSRSKLALTTLPQLLRIMDETKNWNDVFKVIVRDKFLIQEGRSISHLRNTLCHMSDISDEEVNRVKQVMRDWFRVVAP
;
A
#
# COMPACT_ATOMS: atom_id res chain seq x y z
N MET A 1 31.07 10.45 37.26
CA MET A 1 30.60 10.53 35.85
C MET A 1 29.25 9.88 35.82
N LEU A 2 28.19 10.71 35.76
CA LEU A 2 26.78 10.24 35.75
C LEU A 2 26.32 10.18 34.30
N GLY A 3 26.00 8.97 33.87
CA GLY A 3 25.41 8.74 32.55
C GLY A 3 23.96 9.23 32.54
N GLN A 4 23.68 10.27 31.80
CA GLN A 4 22.31 10.68 31.47
C GLN A 4 21.71 9.75 30.45
N THR A 5 20.78 8.91 30.89
CA THR A 5 19.90 8.13 30.00
C THR A 5 18.85 9.08 29.44
N SER A 6 18.99 9.43 28.14
CA SER A 6 17.99 10.20 27.42
C SER A 6 16.73 9.34 27.24
N GLN A 7 15.73 9.54 28.08
CA GLN A 7 14.38 9.02 27.84
C GLN A 7 13.78 9.79 26.67
N LYS A 8 13.61 9.13 25.52
CA LYS A 8 12.78 9.63 24.43
C LYS A 8 11.36 9.84 24.98
N ALA A 9 10.93 11.08 25.01
CA ALA A 9 9.55 11.45 25.33
C ALA A 9 8.64 10.85 24.25
N VAL A 10 7.93 9.80 24.63
CA VAL A 10 6.78 9.30 23.85
C VAL A 10 5.74 10.41 23.93
N SER A 11 5.46 11.07 22.81
CA SER A 11 4.38 12.04 22.65
C SER A 11 3.07 11.32 23.01
N LYS A 12 2.58 11.51 24.23
CA LYS A 12 1.24 11.12 24.63
C LYS A 12 0.27 12.06 23.91
N LEU A 13 -0.48 11.54 22.95
CA LEU A 13 -1.71 12.20 22.49
C LEU A 13 -2.58 12.50 23.70
N PRO A 14 -3.13 13.72 23.82
CA PRO A 14 -3.98 14.06 24.97
C PRO A 14 -5.17 13.11 25.02
N ASP A 15 -5.45 12.60 26.22
CA ASP A 15 -6.58 11.68 26.51
C ASP A 15 -7.97 12.30 26.25
N THR A 16 -8.02 13.54 25.77
CA THR A 16 -9.22 14.37 25.58
C THR A 16 -9.81 14.34 24.17
N VAL A 17 -9.21 13.66 23.20
CA VAL A 17 -9.85 13.49 21.88
C VAL A 17 -10.94 12.44 22.01
N PRO A 18 -12.23 12.78 21.74
CA PRO A 18 -13.30 11.79 21.77
C PRO A 18 -12.92 10.61 20.86
N ALA A 19 -12.93 9.41 21.42
CA ALA A 19 -12.77 8.22 20.58
C ALA A 19 -13.96 8.17 19.63
N GLN A 20 -13.70 8.01 18.32
CA GLN A 20 -14.78 7.71 17.40
C GLN A 20 -15.39 6.37 17.82
N THR A 21 -16.70 6.26 17.69
CA THR A 21 -17.42 5.02 18.01
C THR A 21 -16.98 3.89 17.09
N LEU A 22 -16.81 2.71 17.65
CA LEU A 22 -16.62 1.46 16.90
C LEU A 22 -17.62 0.43 17.43
N MET A 23 -18.79 0.40 16.80
CA MET A 23 -19.91 -0.42 17.23
C MET A 23 -19.65 -1.90 16.87
N LEU A 24 -19.72 -2.78 17.90
CA LEU A 24 -19.74 -4.22 17.70
C LEU A 24 -21.18 -4.74 17.53
N SER A 25 -22.15 -4.06 18.17
CA SER A 25 -23.58 -4.29 18.04
C SER A 25 -24.32 -2.97 18.27
N ASP A 26 -25.64 -2.97 18.16
CA ASP A 26 -26.47 -1.76 18.39
C ASP A 26 -26.29 -1.15 19.79
N THR A 27 -25.80 -1.92 20.73
CA THR A 27 -25.66 -1.51 22.15
C THR A 27 -24.25 -1.54 22.67
N GLU A 28 -23.29 -2.02 21.88
CA GLU A 28 -21.90 -2.26 22.34
C GLU A 28 -20.89 -1.45 21.52
N ASP A 29 -20.37 -0.41 22.12
CA ASP A 29 -19.31 0.43 21.54
C ASP A 29 -17.94 0.03 22.10
N LEU A 30 -17.07 -0.52 21.25
CA LEU A 30 -15.71 -0.90 21.64
C LEU A 30 -14.88 0.30 22.11
N ALA A 31 -15.20 1.52 21.69
CA ALA A 31 -14.50 2.70 22.15
C ALA A 31 -14.68 2.95 23.66
N LEU A 32 -15.75 2.45 24.28
CA LEU A 32 -16.00 2.53 25.72
C LEU A 32 -15.20 1.47 26.51
N VAL A 33 -14.97 0.30 25.88
CA VAL A 33 -14.32 -0.85 26.54
C VAL A 33 -12.82 -0.86 26.26
N LEU A 34 -12.41 -0.54 25.02
CA LEU A 34 -11.03 -0.59 24.53
C LEU A 34 -10.62 0.75 23.87
N PRO A 35 -10.68 1.88 24.61
CA PRO A 35 -10.51 3.22 24.01
C PRO A 35 -9.11 3.43 23.39
N LYS A 36 -8.07 2.80 23.93
CA LYS A 36 -6.70 2.89 23.40
C LYS A 36 -6.60 2.15 22.05
N GLU A 37 -7.12 0.95 21.99
CA GLU A 37 -7.08 0.09 20.81
C GLU A 37 -7.91 0.70 19.67
N VAL A 38 -9.08 1.28 19.99
CA VAL A 38 -9.91 1.97 18.99
C VAL A 38 -9.21 3.21 18.43
N ARG A 39 -8.54 4.02 19.28
CA ARG A 39 -7.74 5.16 18.81
C ARG A 39 -6.61 4.73 17.86
N ARG A 40 -5.90 3.64 18.22
CA ARG A 40 -4.84 3.09 17.36
C ARG A 40 -5.40 2.58 16.02
N ALA A 41 -6.52 1.88 16.05
CA ALA A 41 -7.19 1.39 14.85
C ALA A 41 -7.58 2.54 13.91
N ILE A 42 -8.11 3.65 14.45
CA ILE A 42 -8.45 4.84 13.66
C ILE A 42 -7.20 5.45 13.02
N SER A 43 -6.11 5.61 13.78
CA SER A 43 -4.84 6.12 13.26
C SER A 43 -4.28 5.23 12.15
N ALA A 44 -4.30 3.90 12.35
CA ALA A 44 -3.87 2.94 11.35
C ALA A 44 -4.75 2.98 10.09
N ALA A 45 -6.07 3.16 10.25
CA ALA A 45 -6.99 3.29 9.12
C ALA A 45 -6.70 4.52 8.26
N GLU A 46 -6.36 5.66 8.86
CA GLU A 46 -5.94 6.86 8.10
C GLU A 46 -4.65 6.60 7.30
N SER A 47 -3.69 5.90 7.89
CA SER A 47 -2.48 5.50 7.19
C SER A 47 -2.75 4.48 6.08
N TYR A 48 -3.65 3.52 6.32
CA TYR A 48 -4.07 2.55 5.33
C TYR A 48 -4.70 3.21 4.10
N LYS A 49 -5.53 4.23 4.28
CA LYS A 49 -6.15 4.97 3.16
C LYS A 49 -5.11 5.53 2.19
N LEU A 50 -3.98 6.02 2.68
CA LEU A 50 -2.89 6.52 1.81
C LEU A 50 -2.35 5.40 0.92
N PHE A 51 -2.04 4.25 1.49
CA PHE A 51 -1.54 3.11 0.72
C PHE A 51 -2.59 2.55 -0.22
N PHE A 52 -3.86 2.50 0.21
CA PHE A 52 -4.95 2.05 -0.65
C PHE A 52 -5.07 2.92 -1.90
N VAL A 53 -5.06 4.24 -1.76
CA VAL A 53 -5.11 5.17 -2.89
C VAL A 53 -3.86 5.03 -3.75
N PHE A 54 -2.68 5.00 -3.15
CA PHE A 54 -1.42 4.96 -3.89
C PHE A 54 -1.24 3.64 -4.65
N GLU A 55 -1.45 2.50 -3.99
CA GLU A 55 -1.29 1.19 -4.62
C GLU A 55 -2.28 0.99 -5.77
N ASN A 56 -3.54 1.42 -5.62
CA ASN A 56 -4.51 1.35 -6.72
C ASN A 56 -4.16 2.31 -7.86
N PHE A 57 -3.74 3.54 -7.57
CA PHE A 57 -3.25 4.46 -8.59
C PHE A 57 -2.08 3.86 -9.40
N ILE A 58 -1.08 3.28 -8.74
CA ILE A 58 0.05 2.63 -9.42
C ILE A 58 -0.42 1.41 -10.22
N ARG A 59 -1.39 0.65 -9.73
CA ARG A 59 -1.97 -0.50 -10.42
C ARG A 59 -2.65 -0.11 -11.72
N ASP A 60 -3.50 0.92 -11.66
CA ASP A 60 -4.21 1.43 -12.83
C ASP A 60 -3.21 2.00 -13.85
N PHE A 61 -2.23 2.77 -13.39
CA PHE A 61 -1.16 3.30 -14.24
C PHE A 61 -0.38 2.18 -14.96
N VAL A 62 -0.01 1.12 -14.26
CA VAL A 62 0.69 -0.04 -14.87
C VAL A 62 -0.21 -0.75 -15.89
N LEU A 63 -1.48 -0.96 -15.54
CA LEU A 63 -2.44 -1.62 -16.42
C LEU A 63 -2.66 -0.83 -17.70
N GLU A 64 -2.96 0.45 -17.59
CA GLU A 64 -3.19 1.34 -18.74
C GLU A 64 -1.95 1.40 -19.63
N THR A 65 -0.77 1.66 -19.06
CA THR A 65 0.48 1.75 -19.81
C THR A 65 0.81 0.47 -20.56
N LEU A 66 0.70 -0.70 -19.95
CA LEU A 66 1.00 -1.97 -20.61
C LEU A 66 -0.08 -2.37 -21.62
N SER A 67 -1.35 -2.07 -21.35
CA SER A 67 -2.46 -2.34 -22.26
C SER A 67 -2.43 -1.45 -23.50
N GLU A 68 -1.99 -0.21 -23.39
CA GLU A 68 -1.76 0.68 -24.53
C GLU A 68 -0.60 0.18 -25.40
N LEU A 69 0.44 -0.35 -24.81
CA LEU A 69 1.60 -0.88 -25.52
C LEU A 69 1.29 -2.21 -26.22
N ASP A 70 0.53 -3.11 -25.59
CA ASP A 70 0.11 -4.40 -26.14
C ASP A 70 -1.28 -4.79 -25.59
N PRO A 71 -2.35 -4.38 -26.28
CA PRO A 71 -3.72 -4.59 -25.81
C PRO A 71 -4.12 -6.06 -25.63
N VAL A 72 -3.47 -6.98 -26.35
CA VAL A 72 -3.82 -8.40 -26.35
C VAL A 72 -2.96 -9.19 -25.36
N ASN A 73 -1.63 -8.93 -25.36
CA ASN A 73 -0.67 -9.77 -24.67
C ASN A 73 0.08 -9.00 -23.55
N TRP A 74 -0.50 -7.91 -23.02
CA TRP A 74 0.16 -7.10 -22.00
C TRP A 74 0.60 -7.93 -20.76
N TRP A 75 -0.11 -9.02 -20.45
CA TRP A 75 0.22 -9.89 -19.32
C TRP A 75 1.57 -10.61 -19.52
N ASP A 76 1.97 -10.90 -20.75
CA ASP A 76 3.27 -11.52 -21.07
C ASP A 76 4.47 -10.61 -20.74
N ARG A 77 4.20 -9.33 -20.47
CA ARG A 77 5.21 -8.37 -20.02
C ARG A 77 5.43 -8.36 -18.52
N VAL A 78 4.55 -9.01 -17.77
CA VAL A 78 4.69 -9.17 -16.33
C VAL A 78 5.80 -10.19 -16.05
N PRO A 79 6.76 -9.91 -15.12
CA PRO A 79 7.82 -10.84 -14.78
C PRO A 79 7.28 -12.23 -14.40
N PRO A 80 7.95 -13.33 -14.82
CA PRO A 80 7.45 -14.70 -14.59
C PRO A 80 7.24 -15.07 -13.13
N ASP A 81 8.06 -14.54 -12.22
CA ASP A 81 7.91 -14.71 -10.78
C ASP A 81 6.60 -14.11 -10.28
N VAL A 82 6.25 -12.90 -10.71
CA VAL A 82 4.98 -12.24 -10.38
C VAL A 82 3.79 -13.02 -10.98
N GLN A 83 3.91 -13.46 -12.23
CA GLN A 83 2.85 -14.28 -12.87
C GLN A 83 2.58 -15.57 -12.09
N THR A 84 3.65 -16.23 -11.61
CA THR A 84 3.55 -17.47 -10.83
C THR A 84 2.84 -17.23 -9.49
N GLU A 85 3.18 -16.15 -8.79
CA GLU A 85 2.53 -15.81 -7.52
C GLU A 85 1.05 -15.48 -7.71
N VAL A 86 0.72 -14.66 -8.74
CA VAL A 86 -0.67 -14.33 -9.07
C VAL A 86 -1.48 -15.59 -9.39
N LYS A 87 -0.93 -16.49 -10.20
CA LYS A 87 -1.58 -17.77 -10.52
C LYS A 87 -1.88 -18.59 -9.26
N GLY A 88 -0.94 -18.68 -8.33
CA GLY A 88 -1.13 -19.37 -7.05
C GLY A 88 -2.25 -18.75 -6.20
N LEU A 89 -2.39 -17.41 -6.24
CA LEU A 89 -3.48 -16.73 -5.56
C LEU A 89 -4.83 -16.99 -6.24
N GLU A 90 -4.90 -16.93 -7.58
CA GLU A 90 -6.11 -17.29 -8.36
C GLU A 90 -6.56 -18.71 -8.03
N GLU A 91 -5.66 -19.68 -8.03
CA GLU A 91 -5.96 -21.08 -7.67
C GLU A 91 -6.49 -21.20 -6.24
N THR A 92 -5.92 -20.44 -5.31
CA THR A 92 -6.37 -20.40 -3.92
C THR A 92 -7.78 -19.81 -3.79
N GLU A 93 -8.10 -18.74 -4.53
CA GLU A 93 -9.43 -18.13 -4.54
C GLU A 93 -10.47 -19.07 -5.15
N VAL A 94 -10.14 -19.77 -6.22
CA VAL A 94 -11.01 -20.80 -6.82
C VAL A 94 -11.35 -21.91 -5.82
N GLN A 95 -10.39 -22.32 -4.99
CA GLN A 95 -10.63 -23.33 -3.94
C GLN A 95 -11.52 -22.80 -2.80
N LYS A 96 -11.56 -21.49 -2.60
CA LYS A 96 -12.32 -20.81 -1.53
C LYS A 96 -13.64 -20.22 -2.03
N GLN A 97 -14.36 -20.91 -2.91
CA GLN A 97 -15.62 -20.43 -3.53
C GLN A 97 -16.72 -20.09 -2.52
N TRP A 98 -16.61 -20.54 -1.28
CA TRP A 98 -17.50 -20.16 -0.18
C TRP A 98 -17.30 -18.71 0.29
N MET A 99 -16.17 -18.09 -0.05
CA MET A 99 -15.93 -16.66 0.16
C MET A 99 -16.53 -15.91 -1.04
N ALA A 100 -17.43 -14.96 -0.79
CA ALA A 100 -18.01 -14.10 -1.82
C ALA A 100 -16.94 -13.07 -2.27
N LEU A 101 -15.92 -13.53 -3.00
CA LEU A 101 -14.92 -12.67 -3.61
C LEU A 101 -15.39 -12.28 -5.00
N ASP A 102 -15.42 -10.97 -5.25
CA ASP A 102 -15.70 -10.45 -6.58
C ASP A 102 -14.61 -10.85 -7.57
N SER A 103 -15.00 -11.05 -8.85
CA SER A 103 -14.04 -11.26 -9.93
C SER A 103 -13.09 -10.07 -10.02
N ARG A 104 -11.80 -10.34 -9.89
CA ARG A 104 -10.74 -9.34 -9.92
C ARG A 104 -9.83 -9.51 -11.12
N SER A 105 -9.29 -8.40 -11.63
CA SER A 105 -8.22 -8.47 -12.61
C SER A 105 -6.96 -9.12 -12.01
N LYS A 106 -6.12 -9.72 -12.84
CA LYS A 106 -4.85 -10.33 -12.40
C LYS A 106 -3.97 -9.34 -11.61
N LEU A 107 -3.93 -8.08 -12.02
CA LEU A 107 -3.18 -7.04 -11.29
C LEU A 107 -3.81 -6.70 -9.92
N ALA A 108 -5.09 -6.95 -9.70
CA ALA A 108 -5.70 -6.77 -8.38
C ALA A 108 -5.13 -7.75 -7.32
N LEU A 109 -4.51 -8.83 -7.76
CA LEU A 109 -3.82 -9.81 -6.91
C LEU A 109 -2.36 -9.46 -6.66
N THR A 110 -1.85 -8.37 -7.24
CA THR A 110 -0.48 -7.90 -7.03
C THR A 110 -0.38 -6.91 -5.88
N THR A 111 0.78 -6.87 -5.28
CA THR A 111 1.15 -5.92 -4.23
C THR A 111 1.95 -4.74 -4.79
N LEU A 112 2.08 -3.65 -4.03
CA LEU A 112 2.89 -2.49 -4.42
C LEU A 112 4.33 -2.88 -4.85
N PRO A 113 5.09 -3.71 -4.12
CA PRO A 113 6.42 -4.15 -4.57
C PRO A 113 6.41 -4.84 -5.93
N GLN A 114 5.39 -5.67 -6.22
CA GLN A 114 5.26 -6.37 -7.49
C GLN A 114 4.94 -5.41 -8.64
N LEU A 115 4.07 -4.41 -8.41
CA LEU A 115 3.79 -3.36 -9.39
C LEU A 115 5.05 -2.56 -9.75
N LEU A 116 5.84 -2.17 -8.74
CA LEU A 116 7.12 -1.49 -8.94
C LEU A 116 8.14 -2.38 -9.68
N ARG A 117 8.13 -3.69 -9.43
CA ARG A 117 8.97 -4.66 -10.14
C ARG A 117 8.56 -4.79 -11.60
N ILE A 118 7.26 -4.79 -11.92
CA ILE A 118 6.77 -4.82 -13.30
C ILE A 118 7.29 -3.61 -14.08
N MET A 119 7.25 -2.42 -13.48
CA MET A 119 7.77 -1.20 -14.11
C MET A 119 9.30 -1.23 -14.28
N ASP A 120 10.03 -1.77 -13.28
CA ASP A 120 11.50 -1.83 -13.29
C ASP A 120 12.06 -2.97 -14.15
N GLU A 121 11.22 -3.89 -14.62
CA GLU A 121 11.65 -4.93 -15.57
C GLU A 121 12.32 -4.28 -16.77
N THR A 122 13.51 -4.77 -17.14
CA THR A 122 14.38 -4.10 -18.12
C THR A 122 13.66 -3.76 -19.43
N LYS A 123 12.85 -4.70 -19.94
CA LYS A 123 12.10 -4.51 -21.18
C LYS A 123 11.03 -3.43 -21.00
N ASN A 124 10.23 -3.51 -19.95
CA ASN A 124 9.14 -2.56 -19.67
C ASN A 124 9.68 -1.15 -19.42
N TRP A 125 10.76 -1.06 -18.65
CA TRP A 125 11.42 0.21 -18.38
C TRP A 125 11.88 0.89 -19.67
N ASN A 126 12.63 0.17 -20.50
CA ASN A 126 13.20 0.73 -21.72
C ASN A 126 12.14 1.04 -22.79
N ASP A 127 11.11 0.21 -22.90
CA ASP A 127 10.08 0.35 -23.93
C ASP A 127 9.11 1.49 -23.63
N VAL A 128 8.75 1.71 -22.35
CA VAL A 128 7.66 2.65 -22.02
C VAL A 128 7.89 3.46 -20.75
N PHE A 129 8.22 2.84 -19.60
CA PHE A 129 8.19 3.57 -18.32
C PHE A 129 9.29 4.63 -18.20
N LYS A 130 10.43 4.44 -18.85
CA LYS A 130 11.52 5.42 -18.86
C LYS A 130 11.10 6.79 -19.43
N VAL A 131 10.19 6.80 -20.40
CA VAL A 131 9.71 8.05 -21.01
C VAL A 131 8.73 8.77 -20.10
N ILE A 132 7.89 8.02 -19.38
CA ILE A 132 6.83 8.56 -18.53
C ILE A 132 7.37 8.90 -17.14
N VAL A 133 7.97 7.92 -16.46
CA VAL A 133 8.48 8.06 -15.08
C VAL A 133 9.80 8.82 -15.02
N ARG A 134 10.60 8.74 -16.08
CA ARG A 134 11.87 9.46 -16.32
C ARG A 134 13.02 9.06 -15.41
N ASP A 135 12.78 8.83 -14.11
CA ASP A 135 13.82 8.52 -13.14
C ASP A 135 13.44 7.29 -12.30
N LYS A 136 14.34 6.30 -12.27
CA LYS A 136 14.21 5.12 -11.40
C LYS A 136 14.21 5.46 -9.90
N PHE A 137 14.62 6.66 -9.53
CA PHE A 137 14.56 7.13 -8.15
C PHE A 137 13.14 7.01 -7.59
N LEU A 138 12.10 7.36 -8.38
CA LEU A 138 10.69 7.20 -7.95
C LEU A 138 10.34 5.75 -7.63
N ILE A 139 10.84 4.79 -8.43
CA ILE A 139 10.64 3.35 -8.14
C ILE A 139 11.31 2.97 -6.83
N GLN A 140 12.52 3.46 -6.56
CA GLN A 140 13.23 3.18 -5.31
C GLN A 140 12.52 3.78 -4.10
N GLU A 141 12.03 5.01 -4.22
CA GLU A 141 11.21 5.66 -3.19
C GLU A 141 9.92 4.87 -2.92
N GLY A 142 9.23 4.41 -3.96
CA GLY A 142 8.08 3.51 -3.81
C GLY A 142 8.42 2.22 -3.07
N ARG A 143 9.56 1.61 -3.36
CA ARG A 143 10.06 0.42 -2.64
C ARG A 143 10.35 0.72 -1.17
N SER A 144 10.90 1.88 -0.86
CA SER A 144 11.25 2.26 0.52
C SER A 144 10.02 2.29 1.43
N ILE A 145 8.87 2.74 0.93
CA ILE A 145 7.62 2.80 1.69
C ILE A 145 6.83 1.47 1.69
N SER A 146 7.18 0.52 0.82
CA SER A 146 6.47 -0.77 0.75
C SER A 146 6.58 -1.56 2.06
N HIS A 147 7.68 -1.40 2.80
CA HIS A 147 7.83 -2.01 4.13
C HIS A 147 6.83 -1.46 5.14
N LEU A 148 6.55 -0.15 5.09
CA LEU A 148 5.56 0.50 5.96
C LEU A 148 4.14 -0.02 5.67
N ARG A 149 3.82 -0.24 4.41
CA ARG A 149 2.56 -0.87 4.00
C ARG A 149 2.40 -2.25 4.63
N ASN A 150 3.45 -3.07 4.60
CA ASN A 150 3.41 -4.40 5.21
C ASN A 150 3.26 -4.31 6.73
N THR A 151 3.94 -3.36 7.39
CA THR A 151 3.80 -3.11 8.83
C THR A 151 2.34 -2.84 9.21
N LEU A 152 1.63 -2.00 8.44
CA LEU A 152 0.20 -1.74 8.65
C LEU A 152 -0.66 -2.99 8.44
N CYS A 153 -0.37 -3.80 7.42
CA CYS A 153 -1.09 -5.06 7.18
C CYS A 153 -0.89 -6.09 8.30
N HIS A 154 0.19 -5.98 9.07
CA HIS A 154 0.43 -6.78 10.26
C HIS A 154 -0.12 -6.14 11.55
N MET A 155 -1.08 -5.21 11.42
CA MET A 155 -1.75 -4.54 12.54
C MET A 155 -0.80 -3.76 13.46
N SER A 156 0.29 -3.25 12.89
CA SER A 156 1.29 -2.44 13.60
C SER A 156 1.17 -0.98 13.20
N ASP A 157 1.42 -0.08 14.14
CA ASP A 157 1.40 1.36 13.91
C ASP A 157 2.65 1.81 13.16
N ILE A 158 2.53 2.87 12.39
CA ILE A 158 3.65 3.64 11.84
C ILE A 158 3.67 5.03 12.45
N SER A 159 4.87 5.63 12.56
CA SER A 159 5.01 6.96 13.15
C SER A 159 4.52 8.06 12.20
N ASP A 160 4.20 9.23 12.75
CA ASP A 160 3.81 10.41 11.97
C ASP A 160 4.92 10.82 10.98
N GLU A 161 6.18 10.61 11.33
CA GLU A 161 7.33 10.85 10.45
C GLU A 161 7.26 9.95 9.21
N GLU A 162 6.97 8.67 9.40
CA GLU A 162 6.82 7.73 8.29
C GLU A 162 5.56 8.00 7.46
N VAL A 163 4.46 8.41 8.08
CA VAL A 163 3.26 8.88 7.37
C VAL A 163 3.59 10.07 6.47
N ASN A 164 4.39 11.03 6.95
CA ASN A 164 4.82 12.19 6.16
C ASN A 164 5.75 11.78 5.01
N ARG A 165 6.61 10.78 5.21
CA ARG A 165 7.43 10.19 4.13
C ARG A 165 6.54 9.58 3.04
N VAL A 166 5.54 8.77 3.41
CA VAL A 166 4.58 8.20 2.45
C VAL A 166 3.89 9.31 1.64
N LYS A 167 3.40 10.34 2.32
CA LYS A 167 2.76 11.49 1.65
C LYS A 167 3.70 12.21 0.69
N GLN A 168 5.00 12.30 1.02
CA GLN A 168 5.98 12.92 0.13
C GLN A 168 6.21 12.07 -1.11
N VAL A 169 6.43 10.76 -0.96
CA VAL A 169 6.59 9.83 -2.09
C VAL A 169 5.37 9.89 -3.01
N MET A 170 4.15 9.88 -2.45
CA MET A 170 2.91 10.01 -3.24
C MET A 170 2.88 11.33 -4.04
N ARG A 171 3.24 12.47 -3.41
CA ARG A 171 3.29 13.77 -4.11
C ARG A 171 4.27 13.77 -5.27
N ASP A 172 5.43 13.15 -5.08
CA ASP A 172 6.46 13.10 -6.12
C ASP A 172 6.02 12.22 -7.29
N TRP A 173 5.37 11.10 -7.01
CA TRP A 173 4.74 10.26 -8.03
C TRP A 173 3.63 11.01 -8.79
N PHE A 174 2.70 11.62 -8.09
CA PHE A 174 1.57 12.33 -8.72
C PHE A 174 2.02 13.52 -9.58
N ARG A 175 3.10 14.21 -9.22
CA ARG A 175 3.67 15.29 -10.04
C ARG A 175 4.21 14.82 -11.39
N VAL A 176 4.63 13.57 -11.48
CA VAL A 176 5.26 13.02 -12.69
C VAL A 176 4.27 12.24 -13.54
N VAL A 177 3.35 11.50 -12.90
CA VAL A 177 2.53 10.48 -13.55
C VAL A 177 1.05 10.81 -13.55
N ALA A 178 0.53 11.63 -12.62
CA ALA A 178 -0.87 12.03 -12.66
C ALA A 178 -1.13 13.00 -13.81
N PRO A 179 -2.29 12.90 -14.47
CA PRO A 179 -2.69 13.79 -15.56
C PRO A 179 -2.83 15.24 -15.12
#